data_df2490124de6a1821a05f6ac8d29ffbb
#
_entry.id   df2490124de6a1821a05f6ac8d29ffbb
#
_cell.length_a   1.000
_cell.length_b   1.000
_cell.length_c   1.000
_cell.angle_alpha   90.00
_cell.angle_beta   90.00
_cell.angle_gamma   90.00
#
_symmetry.space_group_name_H-M   'P 1'
#
loop_
_entity.id
_entity.type
_entity.pdbx_description
1 polymer ?
#
loop_
_entity_poly.entity_id
_entity_poly.type
_entity_poly.pdbx_seq_one_letter_code
_entity_poly.pdbx_strand_id
1 'polypeptide(L)'
;MAATNPIFEAIAETKIPDHRSTHNIVGQLEKKSVFGRPTAESSDSGDGVVSLSSATSPKANSQVFVAAEHSKLHQQSGSIFEVRRLLLAQLAEKERVQPRPIPPLIRSVNHTSAIQQ
;
A
#
# COMPACT_ATOMS: atom_id res chain seq x y z
N MET A 1 -6.71 25.11 21.80
CA MET A 1 -7.43 24.41 20.72
C MET A 1 -6.67 24.65 19.44
N ALA A 2 -6.10 23.62 18.86
CA ALA A 2 -5.56 23.71 17.50
C ALA A 2 -6.76 23.88 16.55
N ALA A 3 -6.77 25.00 15.80
CA ALA A 3 -7.75 25.19 14.76
C ALA A 3 -7.55 24.09 13.71
N THR A 4 -8.52 23.22 13.55
CA THR A 4 -8.50 22.22 12.51
C THR A 4 -8.55 22.94 11.17
N ASN A 5 -7.59 22.62 10.31
CA ASN A 5 -7.58 23.17 8.96
C ASN A 5 -8.80 22.61 8.19
N PRO A 6 -9.69 23.47 7.65
CA PRO A 6 -10.89 23.00 6.95
C PRO A 6 -10.60 22.08 5.76
N ILE A 7 -9.39 22.13 5.19
CA ILE A 7 -8.96 21.22 4.15
C ILE A 7 -8.88 19.79 4.68
N PHE A 8 -8.37 19.58 5.89
CA PHE A 8 -8.30 18.24 6.49
C PHE A 8 -9.69 17.69 6.82
N GLU A 9 -10.62 18.54 7.25
CA GLU A 9 -12.00 18.14 7.47
C GLU A 9 -12.66 17.70 6.16
N ALA A 10 -12.52 18.49 5.10
CA ALA A 10 -13.05 18.14 3.79
C ALA A 10 -12.47 16.83 3.24
N ILE A 11 -11.18 16.59 3.43
CA ILE A 11 -10.54 15.32 3.03
C ILE A 11 -11.08 14.15 3.88
N ALA A 12 -11.24 14.35 5.19
CA ALA A 12 -11.75 13.32 6.08
C ALA A 12 -13.22 12.94 5.77
N GLU A 13 -14.02 13.89 5.29
CA GLU A 13 -15.41 13.67 4.89
C GLU A 13 -15.54 13.03 3.51
N THR A 14 -14.48 13.05 2.71
CA THR A 14 -14.51 12.45 1.38
C THR A 14 -14.77 10.95 1.47
N LYS A 15 -15.84 10.51 0.84
CA LYS A 15 -16.18 9.09 0.76
C LYS A 15 -15.30 8.38 -0.25
N ILE A 16 -14.68 7.32 0.20
CA ILE A 16 -13.98 6.39 -0.70
C ILE A 16 -15.04 5.49 -1.33
N PRO A 17 -15.11 5.39 -2.65
CA PRO A 17 -16.04 4.48 -3.29
C PRO A 17 -15.87 3.04 -2.83
N ASP A 18 -16.95 2.32 -2.61
CA ASP A 18 -16.96 0.95 -2.05
C ASP A 18 -16.15 -0.05 -2.88
N HIS A 19 -15.98 0.21 -4.16
CA HIS A 19 -15.18 -0.64 -5.05
C HIS A 19 -13.66 -0.38 -4.98
N ARG A 20 -13.24 0.60 -4.17
CA ARG A 20 -11.83 0.92 -3.98
C ARG A 20 -11.36 0.46 -2.62
N SER A 21 -10.21 -0.17 -2.59
CA SER A 21 -9.48 -0.44 -1.36
C SER A 21 -8.35 0.56 -1.16
N THR A 22 -8.18 0.96 0.08
CA THR A 22 -7.08 1.84 0.49
C THR A 22 -6.15 1.09 1.41
N HIS A 23 -4.87 1.28 1.19
CA HIS A 23 -3.83 0.64 1.97
C HIS A 23 -2.86 1.70 2.46
N ASN A 24 -2.45 1.60 3.71
CA ASN A 24 -1.62 2.60 4.35
C ASN A 24 -0.28 2.01 4.78
N ILE A 25 0.80 2.65 4.39
CA ILE A 25 2.15 2.33 4.86
C ILE A 25 2.60 3.49 5.73
N VAL A 26 2.82 3.23 6.99
CA VAL A 26 3.11 4.24 8.01
C VAL A 26 4.56 4.11 8.44
N GLY A 27 5.30 5.21 8.34
CA GLY A 27 6.64 5.32 8.87
C GLY A 27 6.62 5.53 10.38
N GLN A 28 7.47 4.80 11.07
CA GLN A 28 7.65 4.94 12.50
C GLN A 28 9.14 4.87 12.83
N LEU A 29 9.66 5.94 13.42
CA LEU A 29 11.04 5.95 13.92
C LEU A 29 11.15 5.12 15.18
N GLU A 30 12.11 4.22 15.20
CA GLU A 30 12.53 3.59 16.44
C GLU A 30 13.24 4.64 17.30
N LYS A 31 12.60 5.03 18.40
CA LYS A 31 13.27 5.84 19.40
C LYS A 31 14.32 4.98 20.10
N LYS A 32 15.56 5.21 19.78
CA LYS A 32 16.66 4.71 20.61
C LYS A 32 16.53 5.41 21.96
N SER A 33 16.18 4.65 22.99
CA SER A 33 16.20 5.19 24.34
C SER A 33 17.63 5.58 24.69
N VAL A 34 17.86 6.85 24.88
CA VAL A 34 19.08 7.32 25.52
C VAL A 34 19.00 6.86 26.96
N PHE A 35 19.94 6.00 27.38
CA PHE A 35 19.99 5.41 28.74
C PHE A 35 18.92 4.38 29.12
N GLY A 36 18.28 3.69 28.17
CA GLY A 36 17.42 2.54 28.48
C GLY A 36 16.11 2.89 29.20
N ARG A 37 15.74 4.16 29.29
CA ARG A 37 14.45 4.59 29.83
C ARG A 37 13.54 5.07 28.72
N PRO A 38 12.30 4.56 28.59
CA PRO A 38 11.32 5.16 27.72
C PRO A 38 11.03 6.59 28.20
N THR A 39 11.30 7.58 27.39
CA THR A 39 10.89 8.95 27.68
C THR A 39 9.40 9.06 27.51
N ALA A 40 8.72 9.73 28.45
CA ALA A 40 7.26 9.86 28.48
C ALA A 40 6.67 10.64 27.27
N GLU A 41 7.51 11.25 26.44
CA GLU A 41 7.12 11.95 25.21
C GLU A 41 6.97 11.02 24.00
N SER A 42 7.04 9.71 24.20
CA SER A 42 7.16 8.75 23.10
C SER A 42 5.86 8.12 22.62
N SER A 43 4.70 8.58 23.10
CA SER A 43 3.43 7.94 22.77
C SER A 43 2.95 8.15 21.34
N ASP A 44 3.47 9.14 20.63
CA ASP A 44 3.10 9.44 19.26
C ASP A 44 4.34 9.60 18.35
N SER A 45 5.14 8.55 18.28
CA SER A 45 6.34 8.52 17.44
C SER A 45 5.97 8.16 16.00
N GLY A 46 5.89 9.19 15.15
CA GLY A 46 5.75 9.04 13.71
C GLY A 46 7.09 8.87 13.00
N ASP A 47 7.16 9.32 11.78
CA ASP A 47 8.33 9.21 10.89
C ASP A 47 9.29 10.43 10.96
N GLY A 48 9.10 11.30 11.94
CA GLY A 48 9.88 12.53 12.15
C GLY A 48 9.25 13.78 11.54
N VAL A 49 8.28 13.65 10.66
CA VAL A 49 7.53 14.76 10.04
C VAL A 49 6.05 14.68 10.38
N VAL A 50 5.48 13.48 10.32
CA VAL A 50 4.08 13.21 10.58
C VAL A 50 3.98 12.37 11.85
N SER A 51 3.09 12.78 12.77
CA SER A 51 2.81 11.98 13.96
C SER A 51 2.14 10.66 13.60
N LEU A 52 2.35 9.64 14.43
CA LEU A 52 1.77 8.33 14.18
C LEU A 52 0.23 8.38 14.12
N SER A 53 -0.38 9.15 15.01
CA SER A 53 -1.83 9.33 15.04
C SER A 53 -2.37 9.99 13.77
N SER A 54 -1.63 10.95 13.19
CA SER A 54 -2.01 11.58 11.93
C SER A 54 -1.79 10.69 10.71
N ALA A 55 -0.77 9.82 10.76
CA ALA A 55 -0.45 8.92 9.67
C ALA A 55 -1.36 7.70 9.60
N THR A 56 -2.00 7.33 10.71
CA THR A 56 -2.92 6.19 10.76
C THR A 56 -4.30 6.55 10.22
N SER A 57 -4.95 5.62 9.55
CA SER A 57 -6.28 5.81 9.01
C SER A 57 -7.21 4.67 9.38
N PRO A 58 -8.30 4.93 10.11
CA PRO A 58 -9.28 3.89 10.44
C PRO A 58 -10.07 3.42 9.22
N LYS A 59 -10.03 4.16 8.12
CA LYS A 59 -10.71 3.82 6.86
C LYS A 59 -9.87 2.96 5.92
N ALA A 60 -8.60 2.71 6.26
CA ALA A 60 -7.73 1.88 5.44
C ALA A 60 -8.10 0.40 5.56
N ASN A 61 -8.14 -0.30 4.44
CA ASN A 61 -8.37 -1.74 4.39
C ASN A 61 -7.21 -2.53 4.99
N SER A 62 -6.00 -2.02 4.88
CA SER A 62 -4.84 -2.54 5.58
C SER A 62 -3.88 -1.42 5.96
N GLN A 63 -3.10 -1.66 6.99
CA GLN A 63 -2.11 -0.73 7.47
C GLN A 63 -0.88 -1.47 7.97
N VAL A 64 0.28 -1.04 7.51
CA VAL A 64 1.58 -1.62 7.84
C VAL A 64 2.51 -0.53 8.35
N PHE A 65 3.22 -0.84 9.41
CA PHE A 65 4.22 0.05 10.00
C PHE A 65 5.62 -0.35 9.56
N VAL A 66 6.38 0.62 9.11
CA VAL A 66 7.75 0.43 8.64
C VAL A 66 8.69 1.35 9.43
N ALA A 67 9.75 0.77 9.97
CA ALA A 67 10.78 1.54 10.69
C ALA A 67 11.56 2.41 9.71
N ALA A 68 11.14 3.67 9.54
CA ALA A 68 11.75 4.60 8.61
C ALA A 68 11.43 6.05 8.90
N GLU A 69 12.36 6.92 8.52
CA GLU A 69 12.11 8.35 8.41
C GLU A 69 11.19 8.67 7.23
N HIS A 70 10.47 9.77 7.32
CA HIS A 70 9.53 10.21 6.30
C HIS A 70 10.11 10.22 4.88
N SER A 71 11.27 10.84 4.72
CA SER A 71 11.94 10.98 3.42
C SER A 71 12.48 9.66 2.84
N LYS A 72 12.62 8.64 3.67
CA LYS A 72 13.19 7.34 3.28
C LYS A 72 12.17 6.21 3.25
N LEU A 73 10.95 6.46 3.67
CA LEU A 73 9.90 5.45 3.78
C LEU A 73 9.69 4.67 2.48
N HIS A 74 9.67 5.35 1.35
CA HIS A 74 9.45 4.77 0.03
C HIS A 74 10.62 3.89 -0.45
N GLN A 75 11.81 4.04 0.13
CA GLN A 75 13.01 3.28 -0.23
C GLN A 75 13.21 2.05 0.67
N GLN A 76 12.44 1.93 1.73
CA GLN A 76 12.58 0.80 2.65
C GLN A 76 12.08 -0.49 2.02
N SER A 77 12.81 -1.56 2.25
CA SER A 77 12.44 -2.89 1.76
C SER A 77 11.04 -3.30 2.23
N GLY A 78 10.67 -2.99 3.47
CA GLY A 78 9.34 -3.25 4.01
C GLY A 78 8.23 -2.55 3.22
N SER A 79 8.44 -1.30 2.83
CA SER A 79 7.49 -0.55 1.99
C SER A 79 7.40 -1.15 0.58
N ILE A 80 8.54 -1.46 -0.02
CA ILE A 80 8.61 -2.04 -1.37
C ILE A 80 7.91 -3.40 -1.40
N PHE A 81 8.18 -4.27 -0.43
CA PHE A 81 7.53 -5.58 -0.35
C PHE A 81 6.03 -5.47 -0.12
N GLU A 82 5.58 -4.53 0.70
CA GLU A 82 4.16 -4.33 0.94
C GLU A 82 3.44 -3.84 -0.31
N VAL A 83 3.98 -2.86 -1.02
CA VAL A 83 3.43 -2.41 -2.30
C VAL A 83 3.36 -3.56 -3.30
N ARG A 84 4.41 -4.33 -3.43
CA ARG A 84 4.42 -5.52 -4.30
C ARG A 84 3.34 -6.52 -3.91
N ARG A 85 3.23 -6.83 -2.62
CA ARG A 85 2.22 -7.76 -2.10
C ARG A 85 0.81 -7.30 -2.45
N LEU A 86 0.51 -6.02 -2.24
CA LEU A 86 -0.79 -5.43 -2.54
C LEU A 86 -1.11 -5.46 -4.02
N LEU A 87 -0.15 -5.12 -4.88
CA LEU A 87 -0.35 -5.15 -6.33
C LEU A 87 -0.59 -6.56 -6.85
N LEU A 88 0.15 -7.54 -6.35
CA LEU A 88 -0.06 -8.94 -6.71
C LEU A 88 -1.42 -9.46 -6.23
N ALA A 89 -1.85 -9.09 -5.03
CA ALA A 89 -3.16 -9.46 -4.51
C ALA A 89 -4.30 -8.85 -5.35
N GLN A 90 -4.17 -7.59 -5.75
CA GLN A 90 -5.15 -6.93 -6.62
C GLN A 90 -5.19 -7.56 -8.01
N LEU A 91 -4.05 -7.92 -8.55
CA LEU A 91 -3.97 -8.60 -9.84
C LEU A 91 -4.66 -9.96 -9.80
N ALA A 92 -4.39 -10.76 -8.76
CA ALA A 92 -5.02 -12.06 -8.55
C ALA A 92 -6.54 -11.94 -8.41
N GLU A 93 -7.03 -10.91 -7.69
CA GLU A 93 -8.45 -10.65 -7.53
C GLU A 93 -9.10 -10.27 -8.87
N LYS A 94 -8.45 -9.43 -9.65
CA LYS A 94 -8.92 -9.05 -10.97
C LYS A 94 -8.99 -10.24 -11.92
N GLU A 95 -8.03 -11.13 -11.89
CA GLU A 95 -8.02 -12.35 -12.69
C GLU A 95 -9.11 -13.33 -12.27
N ARG A 96 -9.43 -13.37 -10.99
CA ARG A 96 -10.52 -14.19 -10.47
C ARG A 96 -11.90 -13.69 -10.93
N VAL A 97 -12.09 -12.37 -10.93
CA VAL A 97 -13.37 -11.75 -11.32
C VAL A 97 -13.53 -11.67 -12.83
N GLN A 98 -12.45 -11.45 -13.54
CA GLN A 98 -12.41 -11.39 -15.00
C GLN A 98 -11.28 -12.28 -15.49
N PRO A 99 -11.53 -13.60 -15.61
CA PRO A 99 -10.51 -14.48 -16.18
C PRO A 99 -10.16 -13.95 -17.57
N ARG A 100 -8.87 -13.78 -17.80
CA ARG A 100 -8.40 -13.44 -19.14
C ARG A 100 -8.93 -14.49 -20.10
N PRO A 101 -9.57 -14.09 -21.20
CA PRO A 101 -9.81 -15.03 -22.26
C PRO A 101 -8.46 -15.64 -22.62
N ILE A 102 -8.35 -16.94 -22.48
CA ILE A 102 -7.18 -17.66 -22.96
C ILE A 102 -7.05 -17.28 -24.43
N PRO A 103 -5.96 -16.64 -24.84
CA PRO A 103 -5.79 -16.37 -26.25
C PRO A 103 -5.92 -17.71 -26.96
N PRO A 104 -6.72 -17.80 -28.01
CA PRO A 104 -6.82 -19.03 -28.74
C PRO A 104 -5.40 -19.49 -28.95
N LEU A 105 -5.07 -20.65 -28.44
CA LEU A 105 -3.86 -21.34 -28.83
C LEU A 105 -3.81 -21.10 -30.33
N ILE A 106 -2.82 -20.32 -30.75
CA ILE A 106 -2.45 -20.35 -32.14
C ILE A 106 -2.07 -21.80 -32.31
N ARG A 107 -3.05 -22.61 -32.64
CA ARG A 107 -2.76 -23.85 -33.30
C ARG A 107 -1.86 -23.40 -34.41
N SER A 108 -0.57 -23.66 -34.23
CA SER A 108 0.29 -23.61 -35.36
C SER A 108 -0.50 -24.36 -36.36
N VAL A 109 -1.05 -23.61 -37.25
CA VAL A 109 -1.84 -24.21 -38.30
C VAL A 109 -0.91 -25.24 -38.85
N ASN A 110 -1.26 -26.46 -38.59
CA ASN A 110 -0.56 -27.51 -39.25
C ASN A 110 -0.58 -27.11 -40.70
N HIS A 111 0.50 -26.54 -41.11
CA HIS A 111 0.87 -26.58 -42.49
C HIS A 111 1.23 -28.00 -42.81
N THR A 112 0.29 -28.85 -42.63
CA THR A 112 0.14 -29.90 -43.60
C THR A 112 -0.38 -29.17 -44.83
N SER A 113 0.43 -28.37 -45.39
CA SER A 113 0.44 -28.35 -46.82
C SER A 113 0.62 -29.79 -47.19
N ALA A 114 -0.45 -30.43 -47.48
CA ALA A 114 -0.38 -31.62 -48.27
C ALA A 114 0.48 -31.25 -49.44
N ILE A 115 1.69 -31.73 -49.43
CA ILE A 115 2.51 -31.72 -50.61
C ILE A 115 1.78 -32.68 -51.53
N GLN A 116 0.89 -32.13 -52.24
CA GLN A 116 0.29 -32.81 -53.35
C GLN A 116 1.32 -32.78 -54.43
N GLN A 117 1.85 -33.94 -54.68
CA GLN A 117 2.56 -34.16 -55.92
C GLN A 117 1.64 -33.90 -57.07
#